data_f02f2e45d54eaaf46a647a75d9e6de3a
#
_entry.id   f02f2e45d54eaaf46a647a75d9e6de3a
#
_cell.length_a   1.000
_cell.length_b   1.000
_cell.length_c   1.000
_cell.angle_alpha   90.00
_cell.angle_beta   90.00
_cell.angle_gamma   90.00
#
_symmetry.space_group_name_H-M   'P 1'
#
loop_
_entity.id
_entity.type
_entity.pdbx_description
1 polymer ?
#
loop_
_entity_poly.entity_id
_entity_poly.type
_entity_poly.pdbx_seq_one_letter_code
_entity_poly.pdbx_strand_id
1 'polypeptide(L)'
;VYDNVAYVIRTLGISSREINARVSGALKIVGLYEKMNATPSELSGGEQQRVGIARAIVNGPPLLIADEPTGNLDPKNSMEIMQILDQINQRGITVIVSTHDNAMVDYFRKRVITLDKGEVVRDIQAGTYE
;
A
#
# COMPACT_ATOMS: atom_id res chain seq x y z
N VAL A 1 13.59 -7.20 6.88
CA VAL A 1 12.72 -6.47 5.93
C VAL A 1 13.01 -6.92 4.51
N TYR A 2 14.27 -6.83 4.06
CA TYR A 2 14.64 -7.21 2.69
C TYR A 2 14.14 -8.61 2.30
N ASP A 3 14.43 -9.63 3.10
CA ASP A 3 14.04 -11.01 2.80
C ASP A 3 12.51 -11.19 2.73
N ASN A 4 11.78 -10.47 3.56
CA ASN A 4 10.33 -10.52 3.58
C ASN A 4 9.73 -10.04 2.24
N VAL A 5 10.27 -8.96 1.68
CA VAL A 5 9.86 -8.43 0.37
C VAL A 5 10.39 -9.29 -0.78
N ALA A 6 11.64 -9.72 -0.71
CA ALA A 6 12.28 -10.55 -1.74
C ALA A 6 11.62 -11.93 -1.90
N TYR A 7 11.08 -12.48 -0.83
CA TYR A 7 10.45 -13.80 -0.83
C TYR A 7 9.41 -13.96 -1.93
N VAL A 8 8.62 -12.92 -2.17
CA VAL A 8 7.53 -12.93 -3.15
C VAL A 8 8.03 -13.17 -4.58
N ILE A 9 9.24 -12.70 -4.91
CA ILE A 9 9.78 -12.76 -6.28
C ILE A 9 10.93 -13.75 -6.46
N ARG A 10 11.42 -14.38 -5.37
CA ARG A 10 12.51 -15.37 -5.45
C ARG A 10 12.15 -16.59 -6.29
N THR A 11 10.89 -16.93 -6.37
CA THR A 11 10.39 -18.10 -7.12
C THR A 11 10.18 -17.83 -8.62
N LEU A 12 10.38 -16.61 -9.07
CA LEU A 12 10.13 -16.20 -10.47
C LEU A 12 11.27 -16.56 -11.44
N GLY A 13 12.38 -17.14 -10.94
CA GLY A 13 13.52 -17.49 -11.78
C GLY A 13 14.30 -16.30 -12.36
N ILE A 14 14.13 -15.11 -11.78
CA ILE A 14 14.90 -13.92 -12.16
C ILE A 14 16.24 -13.85 -11.45
N SER A 15 17.19 -13.07 -12.01
CA SER A 15 18.54 -12.97 -11.44
C SER A 15 18.54 -12.28 -10.08
N SER A 16 19.54 -12.60 -9.25
CA SER A 16 19.74 -11.93 -7.95
C SER A 16 19.88 -10.41 -8.08
N ARG A 17 20.50 -9.93 -9.16
CA ARG A 17 20.63 -8.50 -9.46
C ARG A 17 19.27 -7.87 -9.68
N GLU A 18 18.38 -8.53 -10.40
CA GLU A 18 17.02 -8.01 -10.64
C GLU A 18 16.16 -8.08 -9.38
N ILE A 19 16.26 -9.14 -8.58
CA ILE A 19 15.60 -9.23 -7.28
C ILE A 19 16.03 -8.05 -6.41
N ASN A 20 17.31 -7.77 -6.29
CA ASN A 20 17.84 -6.66 -5.50
C ASN A 20 17.32 -5.30 -6.00
N ALA A 21 17.28 -5.09 -7.31
CA ALA A 21 16.77 -3.84 -7.90
C ALA A 21 15.29 -3.63 -7.59
N ARG A 22 14.47 -4.68 -7.74
CA ARG A 22 13.02 -4.61 -7.48
C ARG A 22 12.72 -4.39 -5.99
N VAL A 23 13.40 -5.12 -5.11
CA VAL A 23 13.22 -4.98 -3.66
C VAL A 23 13.64 -3.60 -3.20
N SER A 24 14.80 -3.12 -3.64
CA SER A 24 15.29 -1.77 -3.33
C SER A 24 14.32 -0.69 -3.82
N GLY A 25 13.77 -0.84 -5.02
CA GLY A 25 12.77 0.07 -5.58
C GLY A 25 11.48 0.09 -4.76
N ALA A 26 10.95 -1.07 -4.39
CA ALA A 26 9.76 -1.17 -3.56
C ALA A 26 9.97 -0.56 -2.17
N LEU A 27 11.11 -0.83 -1.53
CA LEU A 27 11.45 -0.25 -0.22
C LEU A 27 11.62 1.27 -0.27
N LYS A 28 12.15 1.82 -1.36
CA LYS A 28 12.23 3.27 -1.57
C LYS A 28 10.84 3.90 -1.67
N ILE A 29 9.92 3.29 -2.41
CA ILE A 29 8.55 3.78 -2.57
C ILE A 29 7.85 3.90 -1.21
N VAL A 30 8.03 2.91 -0.33
CA VAL A 30 7.39 2.91 0.99
C VAL A 30 8.23 3.58 2.09
N GLY A 31 9.39 4.15 1.76
CA GLY A 31 10.23 4.87 2.71
C GLY A 31 10.97 3.99 3.73
N LEU A 32 11.27 2.73 3.38
CA LEU A 32 11.95 1.77 4.26
C LEU A 32 13.32 1.31 3.74
N TYR A 33 13.87 1.98 2.76
CA TYR A 33 15.17 1.58 2.18
C TYR A 33 16.27 1.52 3.24
N GLU A 34 16.36 2.52 4.14
CA GLU A 34 17.36 2.58 5.21
C GLU A 34 17.16 1.49 6.28
N LYS A 35 15.98 0.87 6.34
CA LYS A 35 15.63 -0.20 7.27
C LYS A 35 15.59 -1.59 6.63
N MET A 36 16.20 -1.76 5.46
CA MET A 36 16.16 -3.05 4.74
C MET A 36 16.77 -4.20 5.55
N ASN A 37 17.73 -3.93 6.41
CA ASN A 37 18.41 -4.93 7.25
C ASN A 37 17.73 -5.12 8.62
N ALA A 38 16.71 -4.35 8.96
CA ALA A 38 15.96 -4.50 10.20
C ALA A 38 15.13 -5.79 10.21
N THR A 39 14.89 -6.33 11.40
CA THR A 39 13.94 -7.42 11.61
C THR A 39 12.53 -6.87 11.82
N PRO A 40 11.46 -7.65 11.56
CA PRO A 40 10.10 -7.18 11.76
C PRO A 40 9.79 -6.69 13.19
N SER A 41 10.43 -7.29 14.20
CA SER A 41 10.25 -6.90 15.60
C SER A 41 10.82 -5.50 15.94
N GLU A 42 11.73 -4.99 15.11
CA GLU A 42 12.33 -3.66 15.27
C GLU A 42 11.51 -2.55 14.61
N LEU A 43 10.40 -2.90 13.95
CA LEU A 43 9.56 -1.97 13.20
C LEU A 43 8.34 -1.54 14.01
N SER A 44 7.95 -0.27 13.86
CA SER A 44 6.65 0.22 14.31
C SER A 44 5.48 -0.41 13.54
N GLY A 45 4.25 -0.27 14.04
CA GLY A 45 3.06 -0.77 13.34
C GLY A 45 2.89 -0.17 11.94
N GLY A 46 3.13 1.13 11.78
CA GLY A 46 3.09 1.79 10.48
C GLY A 46 4.19 1.32 9.54
N GLU A 47 5.39 1.06 10.05
CA GLU A 47 6.50 0.50 9.27
C GLU A 47 6.21 -0.95 8.83
N GLN A 48 5.63 -1.77 9.70
CA GLN A 48 5.19 -3.13 9.35
C GLN A 48 4.13 -3.10 8.24
N GLN A 49 3.18 -2.18 8.30
CA GLN A 49 2.18 -1.98 7.25
C GLN A 49 2.85 -1.60 5.91
N ARG A 50 3.86 -0.74 5.94
CA ARG A 50 4.62 -0.37 4.74
C ARG A 50 5.41 -1.54 4.15
N VAL A 51 5.94 -2.44 4.97
CA VAL A 51 6.53 -3.71 4.49
C VAL A 51 5.48 -4.54 3.73
N GLY A 52 4.26 -4.63 4.24
CA GLY A 52 3.15 -5.30 3.56
C GLY A 52 2.86 -4.70 2.18
N ILE A 53 2.86 -3.37 2.08
CA ILE A 53 2.67 -2.67 0.80
C ILE A 53 3.85 -2.95 -0.15
N ALA A 54 5.09 -2.89 0.31
CA ALA A 54 6.27 -3.21 -0.49
C ALA A 54 6.20 -4.63 -1.07
N ARG A 55 5.79 -5.61 -0.26
CA ARG A 55 5.53 -6.98 -0.72
C ARG A 55 4.49 -7.06 -1.82
N ALA A 56 3.43 -6.29 -1.71
CA ALA A 56 2.35 -6.29 -2.68
C ALA A 56 2.77 -5.69 -4.04
N ILE A 57 3.67 -4.70 -4.05
CA ILE A 57 4.07 -3.98 -5.28
C ILE A 57 5.37 -4.49 -5.92
N VAL A 58 6.18 -5.27 -5.20
CA VAL A 58 7.51 -5.70 -5.69
C VAL A 58 7.45 -6.49 -6.99
N ASN A 59 6.35 -7.18 -7.24
CA ASN A 59 6.12 -7.94 -8.46
C ASN A 59 5.55 -7.10 -9.63
N GLY A 60 5.33 -5.80 -9.44
CA GLY A 60 4.80 -4.91 -10.47
C GLY A 60 3.35 -5.22 -10.87
N PRO A 61 2.41 -5.41 -9.94
CA PRO A 61 1.04 -5.76 -10.28
C PRO A 61 0.33 -4.60 -10.97
N PRO A 62 -0.66 -4.87 -11.85
CA PRO A 62 -1.50 -3.82 -12.44
C PRO A 62 -2.58 -3.30 -11.47
N LEU A 63 -2.87 -4.06 -10.42
CA LEU A 63 -3.92 -3.78 -9.44
C LEU A 63 -3.40 -4.07 -8.02
N LEU A 64 -3.61 -3.13 -7.12
CA LEU A 64 -3.36 -3.25 -5.68
C LEU A 64 -4.70 -3.11 -4.93
N ILE A 65 -4.98 -4.07 -4.06
CA ILE A 65 -6.17 -4.04 -3.20
C ILE A 65 -5.70 -3.92 -1.76
N ALA A 66 -6.17 -2.91 -1.06
CA ALA A 66 -5.86 -2.65 0.34
C ALA A 66 -7.16 -2.65 1.17
N ASP A 67 -7.28 -3.60 2.07
CA ASP A 67 -8.42 -3.73 2.97
C ASP A 67 -8.08 -3.12 4.33
N GLU A 68 -8.78 -2.02 4.67
CA GLU A 68 -8.56 -1.25 5.90
C GLU A 68 -7.07 -0.94 6.18
N PRO A 69 -6.32 -0.36 5.22
CA PRO A 69 -4.86 -0.26 5.32
C PRO A 69 -4.37 0.65 6.45
N THR A 70 -5.24 1.47 7.00
CA THR A 70 -4.96 2.40 8.10
C THR A 70 -5.52 1.94 9.44
N GLY A 71 -6.14 0.77 9.48
CA GLY A 71 -6.71 0.20 10.71
C GLY A 71 -5.67 0.07 11.82
N ASN A 72 -6.02 0.49 13.04
CA ASN A 72 -5.16 0.46 14.23
C ASN A 72 -3.90 1.36 14.17
N LEU A 73 -3.81 2.29 13.22
CA LEU A 73 -2.74 3.27 13.13
C LEU A 73 -3.21 4.63 13.68
N ASP A 74 -2.26 5.39 14.23
CA ASP A 74 -2.49 6.79 14.59
C ASP A 74 -2.69 7.66 13.34
N PRO A 75 -3.27 8.85 13.46
CA PRO A 75 -3.60 9.71 12.31
C PRO A 75 -2.40 10.03 11.41
N LYS A 76 -1.22 10.22 11.99
CA LYS A 76 0.00 10.51 11.22
C LYS A 76 0.40 9.32 10.34
N ASN A 77 0.51 8.13 10.92
CA ASN A 77 0.84 6.93 10.18
C ASN A 77 -0.24 6.58 9.15
N SER A 78 -1.52 6.78 9.48
CA SER A 78 -2.63 6.61 8.54
C SER A 78 -2.48 7.50 7.31
N MET A 79 -2.18 8.77 7.50
CA MET A 79 -1.94 9.70 6.40
C MET A 79 -0.74 9.28 5.54
N GLU A 80 0.36 8.86 6.15
CA GLU A 80 1.55 8.39 5.43
C GLU A 80 1.24 7.15 4.56
N ILE A 81 0.48 6.18 5.08
CA ILE A 81 0.05 5.00 4.32
C ILE A 81 -0.81 5.40 3.11
N MET A 82 -1.79 6.26 3.31
CA MET A 82 -2.66 6.71 2.22
C MET A 82 -1.89 7.52 1.15
N GLN A 83 -0.93 8.35 1.55
CA GLN A 83 -0.05 9.06 0.62
C GLN A 83 0.81 8.10 -0.20
N ILE A 84 1.33 7.03 0.40
CA ILE A 84 2.07 5.99 -0.32
C ILE A 84 1.17 5.31 -1.35
N LEU A 85 -0.05 4.95 -0.99
CA LEU A 85 -1.02 4.35 -1.92
C LEU A 85 -1.36 5.30 -3.08
N ASP A 86 -1.51 6.59 -2.81
CA ASP A 86 -1.72 7.60 -3.85
C ASP A 86 -0.50 7.71 -4.79
N GLN A 87 0.72 7.71 -4.27
CA GLN A 87 1.94 7.71 -5.08
C GLN A 87 2.05 6.45 -5.95
N ILE A 88 1.68 5.29 -5.42
CA ILE A 88 1.63 4.03 -6.18
C ILE A 88 0.64 4.15 -7.34
N ASN A 89 -0.54 4.72 -7.08
CA ASN A 89 -1.54 4.97 -8.13
C ASN A 89 -1.02 5.92 -9.21
N GLN A 90 -0.33 7.00 -8.83
CA GLN A 90 0.28 7.95 -9.77
C GLN A 90 1.34 7.30 -10.67
N ARG A 91 1.93 6.19 -10.27
CA ARG A 91 2.86 5.39 -11.08
C ARG A 91 2.18 4.45 -12.09
N GLY A 92 0.85 4.46 -12.14
CA GLY A 92 0.05 3.69 -13.10
C GLY A 92 -0.56 2.40 -12.57
N ILE A 93 -0.40 2.09 -11.28
CA ILE A 93 -1.07 0.96 -10.63
C ILE A 93 -2.47 1.37 -10.22
N THR A 94 -3.47 0.60 -10.60
CA THR A 94 -4.84 0.79 -10.08
C THR A 94 -4.88 0.40 -8.61
N VAL A 95 -5.38 1.29 -7.75
CA VAL A 95 -5.45 1.03 -6.30
C VAL A 95 -6.92 1.04 -5.86
N ILE A 96 -7.33 -0.02 -5.20
CA ILE A 96 -8.64 -0.11 -4.55
C ILE A 96 -8.40 -0.16 -3.04
N VAL A 97 -9.02 0.75 -2.31
CA VAL A 97 -8.94 0.82 -0.85
C VAL A 97 -10.34 0.61 -0.28
N SER A 98 -10.53 -0.39 0.58
CA SER A 98 -11.71 -0.44 1.44
C SER A 98 -11.39 0.27 2.74
N THR A 99 -12.25 1.16 3.16
CA THR A 99 -12.09 1.92 4.41
C THR A 99 -13.42 2.46 4.91
N HIS A 100 -13.50 2.67 6.21
CA HIS A 100 -14.58 3.43 6.86
C HIS A 100 -14.08 4.77 7.43
N ASP A 101 -12.84 5.16 7.09
CA ASP A 101 -12.25 6.43 7.53
C ASP A 101 -12.71 7.58 6.62
N ASN A 102 -13.76 8.26 7.06
CA ASN A 102 -14.39 9.37 6.35
C ASN A 102 -13.40 10.50 6.07
N ALA A 103 -12.53 10.81 7.04
CA ALA A 103 -11.56 11.89 6.90
C ALA A 103 -10.56 11.63 5.77
N MET A 104 -10.12 10.37 5.61
CA MET A 104 -9.24 9.99 4.51
C MET A 104 -9.96 10.05 3.17
N VAL A 105 -11.20 9.57 3.09
CA VAL A 105 -12.01 9.65 1.87
C VAL A 105 -12.18 11.10 1.44
N ASP A 106 -12.55 11.98 2.36
CA ASP A 106 -12.79 13.39 2.09
C ASP A 106 -11.51 14.17 1.72
N TYR A 107 -10.38 13.77 2.31
CA TYR A 107 -9.08 14.39 2.02
C TYR A 107 -8.58 14.06 0.61
N PHE A 108 -8.58 12.77 0.25
CA PHE A 108 -8.01 12.33 -1.04
C PHE A 108 -8.93 12.54 -2.23
N ARG A 109 -10.24 12.61 -2.02
CA ARG A 109 -11.26 12.89 -3.05
C ARG A 109 -11.12 12.07 -4.33
N LYS A 110 -10.85 10.79 -4.18
CA LYS A 110 -10.82 9.83 -5.28
C LYS A 110 -12.25 9.38 -5.62
N ARG A 111 -12.40 8.50 -6.61
CA ARG A 111 -13.67 7.84 -6.87
C ARG A 111 -14.11 7.06 -5.62
N VAL A 112 -15.35 7.27 -5.21
CA VAL A 112 -15.95 6.60 -4.05
C VAL A 112 -17.10 5.71 -4.53
N ILE A 113 -17.00 4.43 -4.18
CA ILE A 113 -18.05 3.44 -4.40
C ILE A 113 -18.57 3.02 -3.03
N THR A 114 -19.83 3.31 -2.76
CA THR A 114 -20.46 2.94 -1.49
C THR A 114 -21.23 1.63 -1.64
N LEU A 115 -20.96 0.69 -0.75
CA LEU A 115 -21.63 -0.59 -0.67
C LEU A 115 -22.57 -0.63 0.53
N ASP A 116 -23.80 -1.08 0.33
CA ASP A 116 -24.75 -1.40 1.40
C ASP A 116 -25.36 -2.77 1.11
N LYS A 117 -25.31 -3.68 2.09
CA LYS A 117 -25.87 -5.04 2.02
C LYS A 117 -25.48 -5.82 0.76
N GLY A 118 -24.24 -5.60 0.27
CA GLY A 118 -23.70 -6.27 -0.91
C GLY A 118 -24.07 -5.63 -2.25
N GLU A 119 -24.75 -4.49 -2.24
CA GLU A 119 -25.13 -3.76 -3.44
C GLU A 119 -24.39 -2.41 -3.52
N VAL A 120 -24.07 -1.98 -4.74
CA VAL A 120 -23.52 -0.63 -4.99
C VAL A 120 -24.68 0.37 -4.92
N VAL A 121 -24.67 1.22 -3.90
CA VAL A 121 -25.69 2.25 -3.70
C VAL A 121 -25.25 3.64 -4.16
N ARG A 122 -23.94 3.84 -4.35
CA ARG A 122 -23.38 5.13 -4.78
C ARG A 122 -22.06 4.90 -5.51
N ASP A 123 -21.81 5.66 -6.58
CA ASP A 123 -20.56 5.69 -7.34
C ASP A 123 -20.30 7.11 -7.81
N ILE A 124 -19.33 7.79 -7.21
CA ILE A 124 -19.06 9.22 -7.45
C ILE A 124 -17.57 9.42 -7.74
N GLN A 125 -17.27 10.08 -8.86
CA GLN A 125 -15.93 10.56 -9.19
C GLN A 125 -15.56 11.72 -8.27
N ALA A 126 -14.34 11.73 -7.74
CA ALA A 126 -13.88 12.74 -6.77
C ALA A 126 -14.89 12.96 -5.62
N GLY A 127 -15.38 11.86 -5.07
CA GLY A 127 -16.44 11.86 -4.06
C GLY A 127 -15.96 12.22 -2.66
N THR A 128 -16.95 12.50 -1.82
CA THR A 128 -16.83 12.59 -0.37
C THR A 128 -17.50 11.37 0.25
N TYR A 129 -17.30 11.15 1.54
CA TYR A 129 -17.91 10.01 2.24
C TYR A 129 -19.45 10.08 2.25
N GLU A 130 -20.03 11.27 2.33
CA GLU A 130 -21.48 11.51 2.28
C GLU A 130 -21.98 11.90 0.90
#